data_4f178a7b39440e9ed7bf249f7ec5af00
#
_entry.id   4f178a7b39440e9ed7bf249f7ec5af00
#
_cell.length_a   1.000
_cell.length_b   1.000
_cell.length_c   1.000
_cell.angle_alpha   90.00
_cell.angle_beta   90.00
_cell.angle_gamma   90.00
#
_symmetry.space_group_name_H-M   'P 1'
#
loop_
_entity.id
_entity.type
_entity.pdbx_description
1 polymer ?
#
loop_
_entity_poly.entity_id
_entity_poly.type
_entity_poly.pdbx_seq_one_letter_code
_entity_poly.pdbx_strand_id
1 'polypeptide(L)'
;LESRRDSLKQVVFQVALGSLYNKTERVAALAESLCDSTGAEKALARRAAELCKSDLVTDMVGEFDDLQGSMGRDYALNDGEPKEVAEALFEQYLPRFAGDLIPSTATGATLALADRLDSLVGIFSIGQQPSGSRDPFALRRASLGVLRIIIERDIDLDLTQAISSAADQFADLSGAKLSGDELCEQVLTYILERFKTWYKEEGISSEVFSAVSSLGLSNPLDINARIQAVQQFSQLPEAVSLAAANKRVSNILAKQLGTSSPAAIDPKLLQEDAEQLLAAEIDRLTQVVAPLFAQRDYTGVLSQLAKLREPVDRFFDDVMVMAEDIQVRNNRLALLHSLRQLFINVADISQLAPAK
;
A
#
# COMPACT_ATOMS: atom_id res chain seq x y z
N LEU A 1 3.82 35.35 6.71
CA LEU A 1 3.82 34.42 5.56
C LEU A 1 2.69 34.68 4.59
N GLU A 2 1.46 34.94 5.06
CA GLU A 2 0.30 35.19 4.19
C GLU A 2 0.56 36.27 3.14
N SER A 3 1.19 37.38 3.52
CA SER A 3 1.53 38.48 2.61
C SER A 3 2.51 38.07 1.48
N ARG A 4 3.21 36.95 1.62
CA ARG A 4 4.15 36.41 0.63
C ARG A 4 3.52 35.40 -0.33
N ARG A 5 2.33 34.87 0.00
CA ARG A 5 1.66 33.83 -0.75
C ARG A 5 1.43 34.21 -2.22
N ASP A 6 1.02 35.45 -2.49
CA ASP A 6 0.79 35.93 -3.86
C ASP A 6 2.06 35.94 -4.72
N SER A 7 3.24 36.08 -4.13
CA SER A 7 4.51 36.03 -4.84
C SER A 7 4.81 34.65 -5.42
N LEU A 8 4.21 33.58 -4.86
CA LEU A 8 4.32 32.21 -5.39
C LEU A 8 3.72 32.05 -6.79
N LYS A 9 2.85 32.96 -7.24
CA LYS A 9 2.31 32.99 -8.60
C LYS A 9 3.39 33.18 -9.67
N GLN A 10 4.51 33.77 -9.28
CA GLN A 10 5.65 34.06 -10.17
C GLN A 10 6.72 32.97 -10.14
N VAL A 11 6.64 32.02 -9.21
CA VAL A 11 7.59 30.93 -9.09
C VAL A 11 7.01 29.70 -9.80
N VAL A 12 7.65 29.32 -10.91
CA VAL A 12 7.21 28.17 -11.70
C VAL A 12 7.55 26.88 -10.93
N PHE A 13 6.56 26.05 -10.65
CA PHE A 13 6.77 24.67 -10.16
C PHE A 13 7.23 23.78 -11.32
N GLN A 14 6.40 23.70 -12.35
CA GLN A 14 6.68 23.03 -13.61
C GLN A 14 5.80 23.68 -14.70
N VAL A 15 6.38 23.93 -15.90
CA VAL A 15 5.73 24.74 -16.93
C VAL A 15 4.29 24.28 -17.26
N ALA A 16 4.06 22.97 -17.35
CA ALA A 16 2.73 22.43 -17.65
C ALA A 16 1.82 22.36 -16.41
N LEU A 17 2.36 22.36 -15.19
CA LEU A 17 1.61 22.24 -13.94
C LEU A 17 1.38 23.57 -13.22
N GLY A 18 1.93 24.65 -13.78
CA GLY A 18 1.76 26.00 -13.25
C GLY A 18 2.78 26.39 -12.19
N SER A 19 2.40 27.39 -11.38
CA SER A 19 3.24 27.99 -10.34
C SER A 19 3.20 27.22 -9.02
N LEU A 20 4.07 27.59 -8.09
CA LEU A 20 4.00 27.09 -6.71
C LEU A 20 2.68 27.50 -6.04
N TYR A 21 2.09 28.64 -6.39
CA TYR A 21 0.75 29.02 -5.91
C TYR A 21 -0.30 27.99 -6.35
N ASN A 22 -0.33 27.62 -7.63
CA ASN A 22 -1.25 26.59 -8.12
C ASN A 22 -1.03 25.26 -7.39
N LYS A 23 0.23 24.90 -7.11
CA LYS A 23 0.55 23.70 -6.34
C LYS A 23 -0.02 23.77 -4.91
N THR A 24 0.15 24.90 -4.19
CA THR A 24 -0.40 25.03 -2.83
C THR A 24 -1.92 24.92 -2.78
N GLU A 25 -2.63 25.41 -3.80
CA GLU A 25 -4.08 25.25 -3.91
C GLU A 25 -4.49 23.78 -4.05
N ARG A 26 -3.82 23.03 -4.95
CA ARG A 26 -4.07 21.60 -5.11
C ARG A 26 -3.72 20.82 -3.84
N VAL A 27 -2.58 21.13 -3.23
CA VAL A 27 -2.15 20.50 -1.96
C VAL A 27 -3.15 20.78 -0.85
N ALA A 28 -3.76 21.98 -0.78
CA ALA A 28 -4.77 22.31 0.20
C ALA A 28 -6.04 21.46 0.03
N ALA A 29 -6.53 21.33 -1.19
CA ALA A 29 -7.69 20.49 -1.48
C ALA A 29 -7.42 19.01 -1.17
N LEU A 30 -6.23 18.51 -1.54
CA LEU A 30 -5.84 17.13 -1.26
C LEU A 30 -5.64 16.89 0.24
N ALA A 31 -4.99 17.81 0.97
CA ALA A 31 -4.81 17.71 2.41
C ALA A 31 -6.15 17.58 3.15
N GLU A 32 -7.17 18.38 2.78
CA GLU A 32 -8.50 18.27 3.36
C GLU A 32 -9.12 16.87 3.15
N SER A 33 -8.91 16.26 1.99
CA SER A 33 -9.42 14.92 1.69
C SER A 33 -8.73 13.80 2.48
N LEU A 34 -7.48 14.00 2.90
CA LEU A 34 -6.69 13.03 3.66
C LEU A 34 -6.93 13.10 5.18
N CYS A 35 -7.58 14.16 5.69
CA CYS A 35 -7.72 14.41 7.14
C CYS A 35 -8.41 13.26 7.87
N ASP A 36 -9.43 12.65 7.28
CA ASP A 36 -10.19 11.57 7.93
C ASP A 36 -9.31 10.33 8.17
N SER A 37 -8.33 10.06 7.30
CA SER A 37 -7.37 8.95 7.46
C SER A 37 -6.19 9.31 8.36
N THR A 38 -5.75 10.55 8.37
CA THR A 38 -4.56 11.00 9.11
C THR A 38 -4.87 11.50 10.52
N GLY A 39 -6.15 11.77 10.81
CA GLY A 39 -6.60 12.34 12.08
C GLY A 39 -6.29 13.84 12.25
N ALA A 40 -5.95 14.54 11.17
CA ALA A 40 -5.71 15.99 11.21
C ALA A 40 -7.01 16.80 11.22
N GLU A 41 -6.98 17.97 11.85
CA GLU A 41 -8.08 18.93 11.76
C GLU A 41 -8.07 19.63 10.39
N LYS A 42 -9.18 19.58 9.65
CA LYS A 42 -9.29 20.10 8.26
C LYS A 42 -8.87 21.56 8.14
N ALA A 43 -9.28 22.41 9.09
CA ALA A 43 -8.93 23.82 9.07
C ALA A 43 -7.43 24.06 9.23
N LEU A 44 -6.76 23.32 10.11
CA LEU A 44 -5.31 23.40 10.31
C LEU A 44 -4.54 22.85 9.11
N ALA A 45 -4.97 21.71 8.57
CA ALA A 45 -4.35 21.10 7.39
C ALA A 45 -4.44 22.02 6.15
N ARG A 46 -5.63 22.61 5.92
CA ARG A 46 -5.83 23.59 4.86
C ARG A 46 -4.92 24.81 5.06
N ARG A 47 -4.93 25.40 6.27
CA ARG A 47 -4.11 26.57 6.57
C ARG A 47 -2.63 26.30 6.37
N ALA A 48 -2.13 25.16 6.84
CA ALA A 48 -0.74 24.76 6.64
C ALA A 48 -0.41 24.61 5.16
N ALA A 49 -1.30 24.00 4.35
CA ALA A 49 -1.10 23.84 2.92
C ALA A 49 -1.10 25.17 2.15
N GLU A 50 -1.94 26.13 2.55
CA GLU A 50 -1.96 27.47 1.97
C GLU A 50 -0.65 28.22 2.18
N LEU A 51 0.03 28.02 3.30
CA LEU A 51 1.27 28.71 3.67
C LEU A 51 2.54 27.94 3.30
N CYS A 52 2.44 26.68 2.95
CA CYS A 52 3.53 25.70 2.97
C CYS A 52 4.76 26.01 2.10
N LYS A 53 4.66 26.89 1.15
CA LYS A 53 5.77 27.28 0.26
C LYS A 53 6.10 28.79 0.35
N SER A 54 5.42 29.54 1.22
CA SER A 54 5.55 30.99 1.30
C SER A 54 6.91 31.47 1.80
N ASP A 55 7.64 30.61 2.52
CA ASP A 55 9.00 30.90 2.97
C ASP A 55 10.02 30.91 1.82
N LEU A 56 9.77 30.20 0.73
CA LEU A 56 10.65 30.12 -0.44
C LEU A 56 10.83 31.47 -1.16
N VAL A 57 9.92 32.41 -0.97
CA VAL A 57 9.97 33.76 -1.56
C VAL A 57 10.40 34.82 -0.55
N THR A 58 11.00 34.42 0.56
CA THR A 58 11.63 35.32 1.53
C THR A 58 13.11 35.49 1.23
N ASP A 59 13.66 36.65 1.57
CA ASP A 59 15.09 36.95 1.33
C ASP A 59 15.99 35.95 2.10
N MET A 60 15.56 35.52 3.29
CA MET A 60 16.30 34.58 4.12
C MET A 60 16.45 33.22 3.44
N VAL A 61 15.37 32.62 2.92
CA VAL A 61 15.42 31.32 2.23
C VAL A 61 16.04 31.48 0.83
N GLY A 62 15.89 32.65 0.20
CA GLY A 62 16.55 32.98 -1.06
C GLY A 62 18.08 33.03 -0.96
N GLU A 63 18.63 33.46 0.19
CA GLU A 63 20.07 33.48 0.48
C GLU A 63 20.57 32.15 1.07
N PHE A 64 19.74 31.48 1.89
CA PHE A 64 20.06 30.26 2.62
C PHE A 64 18.97 29.21 2.37
N ASP A 65 19.08 28.49 1.29
CA ASP A 65 18.07 27.48 0.83
C ASP A 65 17.89 26.30 1.81
N ASP A 66 18.91 25.95 2.57
CA ASP A 66 18.86 24.93 3.63
C ASP A 66 17.87 25.29 4.77
N LEU A 67 17.48 26.56 4.88
CA LEU A 67 16.54 27.03 5.89
C LEU A 67 15.07 26.89 5.47
N GLN A 68 14.79 26.38 4.28
CA GLN A 68 13.41 26.12 3.86
C GLN A 68 12.69 25.21 4.88
N GLY A 69 11.45 25.52 5.16
CA GLY A 69 10.65 24.85 6.18
C GLY A 69 10.95 25.33 7.61
N SER A 70 12.21 25.41 8.01
CA SER A 70 12.59 25.96 9.32
C SER A 70 12.16 27.43 9.44
N MET A 71 12.46 28.23 8.41
CA MET A 71 12.01 29.63 8.38
C MET A 71 10.49 29.74 8.19
N GLY A 72 9.89 28.81 7.44
CA GLY A 72 8.43 28.70 7.33
C GLY A 72 7.79 28.57 8.70
N ARG A 73 8.27 27.65 9.54
CA ARG A 73 7.81 27.46 10.92
C ARG A 73 8.03 28.72 11.77
N ASP A 74 9.23 29.25 11.77
CA ASP A 74 9.59 30.35 12.65
C ASP A 74 8.83 31.65 12.28
N TYR A 75 8.64 31.92 10.98
CA TYR A 75 7.81 33.02 10.53
C TYR A 75 6.32 32.81 10.85
N ALA A 76 5.79 31.59 10.72
CA ALA A 76 4.42 31.30 11.09
C ALA A 76 4.16 31.55 12.58
N LEU A 77 5.08 31.11 13.44
CA LEU A 77 5.00 31.39 14.88
C LEU A 77 5.06 32.89 15.19
N ASN A 78 5.93 33.64 14.52
CA ASN A 78 6.03 35.09 14.67
C ASN A 78 4.77 35.81 14.17
N ASP A 79 4.13 35.31 13.11
CA ASP A 79 2.90 35.86 12.56
C ASP A 79 1.65 35.48 13.40
N GLY A 80 1.81 34.65 14.44
CA GLY A 80 0.73 34.25 15.34
C GLY A 80 -0.12 33.08 14.82
N GLU A 81 0.37 32.33 13.84
CA GLU A 81 -0.29 31.11 13.38
C GLU A 81 -0.33 30.03 14.48
N PRO A 82 -1.30 29.12 14.46
CA PRO A 82 -1.34 27.98 15.37
C PRO A 82 -0.04 27.18 15.33
N LYS A 83 0.46 26.74 16.49
CA LYS A 83 1.72 25.99 16.61
C LYS A 83 1.75 24.76 15.68
N GLU A 84 0.63 24.05 15.56
CA GLU A 84 0.53 22.86 14.73
C GLU A 84 0.65 23.21 13.23
N VAL A 85 0.09 24.34 12.78
CA VAL A 85 0.29 24.87 11.44
C VAL A 85 1.78 25.17 11.21
N ALA A 86 2.41 25.87 12.15
CA ALA A 86 3.84 26.22 12.04
C ALA A 86 4.74 24.99 11.97
N GLU A 87 4.52 23.98 12.83
CA GLU A 87 5.28 22.73 12.78
C GLU A 87 5.07 21.98 11.44
N ALA A 88 3.85 21.96 10.91
CA ALA A 88 3.56 21.33 9.63
C ALA A 88 4.35 21.96 8.46
N LEU A 89 4.64 23.26 8.51
CA LEU A 89 5.46 23.94 7.49
C LEU A 89 6.90 23.42 7.46
N PHE A 90 7.43 22.96 8.58
CA PHE A 90 8.72 22.28 8.65
C PHE A 90 8.58 20.81 8.26
N GLU A 91 7.60 20.12 8.83
CA GLU A 91 7.40 18.69 8.71
C GLU A 91 7.02 18.23 7.29
N GLN A 92 6.49 19.10 6.43
CA GLN A 92 6.15 18.77 5.05
C GLN A 92 7.35 18.23 4.24
N TYR A 93 8.56 18.60 4.61
CA TYR A 93 9.78 18.15 3.94
C TYR A 93 10.29 16.81 4.46
N LEU A 94 9.79 16.33 5.61
CA LEU A 94 10.20 15.07 6.20
C LEU A 94 9.46 13.87 5.56
N PRO A 95 10.14 12.73 5.37
CA PRO A 95 11.59 12.52 5.44
C PRO A 95 12.29 13.08 4.20
N ARG A 96 13.50 13.66 4.37
CA ARG A 96 14.31 14.24 3.27
C ARG A 96 15.24 13.20 2.63
N PHE A 97 15.61 12.17 3.40
CA PHE A 97 16.50 11.09 2.99
C PHE A 97 16.17 9.78 3.73
N ALA A 98 16.82 8.69 3.35
CA ALA A 98 16.65 7.41 4.04
C ALA A 98 17.11 7.51 5.51
N GLY A 99 16.27 7.06 6.46
CA GLY A 99 16.55 7.15 7.90
C GLY A 99 16.31 8.51 8.55
N ASP A 100 15.85 9.54 7.80
CA ASP A 100 15.44 10.83 8.38
C ASP A 100 14.17 10.65 9.24
N LEU A 101 13.89 11.63 10.10
CA LEU A 101 12.65 11.69 10.87
C LEU A 101 11.43 11.76 9.94
N ILE A 102 10.30 11.27 10.42
CA ILE A 102 9.00 11.47 9.80
C ILE A 102 8.24 12.59 10.50
N PRO A 103 7.18 13.17 9.88
CA PRO A 103 6.32 14.13 10.55
C PRO A 103 5.77 13.57 11.87
N SER A 104 5.83 14.36 12.93
CA SER A 104 5.36 13.98 14.26
C SER A 104 3.92 14.37 14.54
N THR A 105 3.43 15.43 13.86
CA THR A 105 2.05 15.91 13.97
C THR A 105 1.14 15.31 12.90
N ALA A 106 -0.15 15.22 13.18
CA ALA A 106 -1.14 14.76 12.19
C ALA A 106 -1.20 15.72 10.99
N THR A 107 -1.21 17.03 11.26
CA THR A 107 -1.22 18.07 10.22
C THR A 107 0.04 18.03 9.35
N GLY A 108 1.22 17.83 9.96
CA GLY A 108 2.48 17.68 9.24
C GLY A 108 2.51 16.43 8.34
N ALA A 109 2.03 15.29 8.85
CA ALA A 109 1.90 14.07 8.07
C ALA A 109 0.94 14.23 6.88
N THR A 110 -0.20 14.86 7.11
CA THR A 110 -1.19 15.16 6.07
C THR A 110 -0.59 16.04 4.98
N LEU A 111 0.06 17.14 5.36
CA LEU A 111 0.68 18.05 4.41
C LEU A 111 1.82 17.38 3.64
N ALA A 112 2.66 16.60 4.32
CA ALA A 112 3.76 15.86 3.70
C ALA A 112 3.28 14.81 2.69
N LEU A 113 2.17 14.12 2.97
CA LEU A 113 1.53 13.18 2.04
C LEU A 113 0.93 13.91 0.85
N ALA A 114 0.17 15.00 1.09
CA ALA A 114 -0.49 15.77 0.04
C ALA A 114 0.53 16.39 -0.94
N ASP A 115 1.61 16.99 -0.44
CA ASP A 115 2.66 17.58 -1.29
C ASP A 115 3.36 16.55 -2.18
N ARG A 116 3.62 15.34 -1.64
CA ARG A 116 4.24 14.24 -2.39
C ARG A 116 3.30 13.64 -3.42
N LEU A 117 2.04 13.40 -3.06
CA LEU A 117 1.04 12.85 -3.98
C LEU A 117 0.73 13.83 -5.11
N ASP A 118 0.58 15.15 -4.83
CA ASP A 118 0.45 16.18 -5.87
C ASP A 118 1.62 16.13 -6.86
N SER A 119 2.86 16.02 -6.35
CA SER A 119 4.04 15.96 -7.21
C SER A 119 4.08 14.69 -8.05
N LEU A 120 3.81 13.52 -7.45
CA LEU A 120 3.81 12.24 -8.14
C LEU A 120 2.76 12.23 -9.26
N VAL A 121 1.51 12.54 -8.92
CA VAL A 121 0.41 12.53 -9.88
C VAL A 121 0.61 13.58 -10.97
N GLY A 122 0.99 14.81 -10.59
CA GLY A 122 1.20 15.89 -11.57
C GLY A 122 2.32 15.59 -12.56
N ILE A 123 3.46 15.09 -12.12
CA ILE A 123 4.59 14.77 -13.01
C ILE A 123 4.26 13.56 -13.92
N PHE A 124 3.54 12.56 -13.39
CA PHE A 124 3.06 11.42 -14.20
C PHE A 124 2.03 11.89 -15.25
N SER A 125 1.08 12.75 -14.89
CA SER A 125 0.06 13.24 -15.81
C SER A 125 0.65 13.89 -17.07
N ILE A 126 1.80 14.55 -16.96
CA ILE A 126 2.50 15.16 -18.12
C ILE A 126 3.54 14.23 -18.76
N GLY A 127 3.61 12.96 -18.35
CA GLY A 127 4.49 11.93 -18.93
C GLY A 127 5.98 12.20 -18.69
N GLN A 128 6.34 12.76 -17.52
CA GLN A 128 7.73 13.02 -17.12
C GLN A 128 8.18 12.08 -15.98
N GLN A 129 7.75 10.83 -16.03
CA GLN A 129 8.15 9.83 -15.06
C GLN A 129 9.67 9.62 -15.04
N PRO A 130 10.26 9.27 -13.89
CA PRO A 130 11.66 8.92 -13.81
C PRO A 130 12.03 7.76 -14.74
N SER A 131 13.15 7.88 -15.43
CA SER A 131 13.67 6.84 -16.33
C SER A 131 15.13 6.55 -16.05
N GLY A 132 15.51 5.28 -15.94
CA GLY A 132 16.87 4.88 -15.61
C GLY A 132 17.38 5.56 -14.34
N SER A 133 18.50 6.29 -14.40
CA SER A 133 19.06 7.05 -13.28
C SER A 133 18.48 8.46 -13.14
N ARG A 134 17.71 8.95 -14.12
CA ARG A 134 17.18 10.31 -14.12
C ARG A 134 15.92 10.41 -13.27
N ASP A 135 15.93 11.30 -12.28
CA ASP A 135 14.80 11.62 -11.41
C ASP A 135 14.88 13.08 -10.97
N PRO A 136 14.65 14.04 -11.90
CA PRO A 136 14.83 15.47 -11.63
C PRO A 136 13.85 16.03 -10.59
N PHE A 137 12.72 15.33 -10.37
CA PHE A 137 11.69 15.73 -9.40
C PHE A 137 11.75 14.92 -8.10
N ALA A 138 12.77 14.08 -7.93
CA ALA A 138 12.95 13.23 -6.73
C ALA A 138 11.74 12.35 -6.40
N LEU A 139 11.03 11.83 -7.41
CA LEU A 139 9.81 11.04 -7.23
C LEU A 139 10.06 9.70 -6.53
N ARG A 140 11.29 9.14 -6.64
CA ARG A 140 11.66 7.93 -5.88
C ARG A 140 11.67 8.20 -4.38
N ARG A 141 12.24 9.36 -3.99
CA ARG A 141 12.23 9.77 -2.57
C ARG A 141 10.83 10.14 -2.11
N ALA A 142 10.04 10.80 -2.96
CA ALA A 142 8.64 11.13 -2.66
C ALA A 142 7.84 9.86 -2.39
N SER A 143 7.94 8.83 -3.26
CA SER A 143 7.26 7.54 -3.09
C SER A 143 7.67 6.83 -1.81
N LEU A 144 8.97 6.75 -1.52
CA LEU A 144 9.46 6.15 -0.28
C LEU A 144 8.97 6.94 0.95
N GLY A 145 8.96 8.28 0.86
CA GLY A 145 8.43 9.14 1.91
C GLY A 145 6.94 8.89 2.18
N VAL A 146 6.11 8.69 1.14
CA VAL A 146 4.69 8.32 1.28
C VAL A 146 4.57 7.02 2.07
N LEU A 147 5.30 5.97 1.68
CA LEU A 147 5.23 4.67 2.34
C LEU A 147 5.69 4.74 3.80
N ARG A 148 6.80 5.44 4.07
CA ARG A 148 7.33 5.59 5.43
C ARG A 148 6.36 6.33 6.35
N ILE A 149 5.80 7.45 5.89
CA ILE A 149 4.84 8.23 6.68
C ILE A 149 3.62 7.37 7.02
N ILE A 150 3.06 6.65 6.04
CA ILE A 150 1.89 5.80 6.23
C ILE A 150 2.17 4.69 7.27
N ILE A 151 3.29 3.99 7.13
CA ILE A 151 3.62 2.84 7.98
C ILE A 151 4.06 3.27 9.38
N GLU A 152 5.01 4.21 9.47
CA GLU A 152 5.60 4.61 10.74
C GLU A 152 4.66 5.48 11.61
N ARG A 153 3.57 6.01 11.01
CA ARG A 153 2.50 6.75 11.69
C ARG A 153 1.21 5.94 11.87
N ASP A 154 1.20 4.67 11.48
CA ASP A 154 0.02 3.79 11.52
C ASP A 154 -1.21 4.40 10.82
N ILE A 155 -1.02 5.06 9.67
CA ILE A 155 -2.10 5.71 8.92
C ILE A 155 -2.82 4.67 8.05
N ASP A 156 -4.11 4.45 8.31
CA ASP A 156 -4.95 3.57 7.50
C ASP A 156 -5.45 4.33 6.25
N LEU A 157 -4.63 4.32 5.19
CA LEU A 157 -4.87 5.05 3.95
C LEU A 157 -4.86 4.12 2.74
N ASP A 158 -5.95 4.13 1.97
CA ASP A 158 -6.00 3.52 0.65
C ASP A 158 -5.35 4.46 -0.39
N LEU A 159 -4.23 4.04 -0.95
CA LEU A 159 -3.52 4.84 -1.95
C LEU A 159 -4.29 5.00 -3.26
N THR A 160 -5.16 4.06 -3.64
CA THR A 160 -6.00 4.22 -4.85
C THR A 160 -6.91 5.43 -4.70
N GLN A 161 -7.57 5.57 -3.55
CA GLN A 161 -8.44 6.71 -3.26
C GLN A 161 -7.66 8.02 -3.17
N ALA A 162 -6.53 8.02 -2.47
CA ALA A 162 -5.70 9.21 -2.31
C ALA A 162 -5.11 9.70 -3.66
N ILE A 163 -4.65 8.78 -4.51
CA ILE A 163 -4.14 9.10 -5.85
C ILE A 163 -5.26 9.58 -6.75
N SER A 164 -6.46 8.97 -6.70
CA SER A 164 -7.62 9.44 -7.46
C SER A 164 -8.00 10.87 -7.07
N SER A 165 -8.06 11.16 -5.76
CA SER A 165 -8.33 12.53 -5.28
C SER A 165 -7.27 13.54 -5.73
N ALA A 166 -6.00 13.12 -5.83
CA ALA A 166 -4.95 13.95 -6.38
C ALA A 166 -5.09 14.12 -7.90
N ALA A 167 -5.48 13.06 -8.63
CA ALA A 167 -5.66 13.09 -10.09
C ALA A 167 -6.81 14.02 -10.51
N ASP A 168 -7.86 14.11 -9.71
CA ASP A 168 -8.99 15.02 -9.94
C ASP A 168 -8.56 16.49 -10.01
N GLN A 169 -7.49 16.87 -9.28
CA GLN A 169 -6.94 18.21 -9.32
C GLN A 169 -6.26 18.57 -10.67
N PHE A 170 -6.04 17.56 -11.51
CA PHE A 170 -5.41 17.70 -12.83
C PHE A 170 -6.38 17.36 -13.99
N ALA A 171 -7.68 17.15 -13.69
CA ALA A 171 -8.67 16.76 -14.71
C ALA A 171 -8.74 17.72 -15.89
N ASP A 172 -8.63 19.03 -15.62
CA ASP A 172 -8.70 20.09 -16.64
C ASP A 172 -7.32 20.48 -17.21
N LEU A 173 -6.27 19.72 -16.92
CA LEU A 173 -4.92 20.04 -17.35
C LEU A 173 -4.78 19.90 -18.86
N SER A 174 -4.59 21.04 -19.56
CA SER A 174 -4.36 21.03 -21.01
C SER A 174 -3.01 20.40 -21.34
N GLY A 175 -3.01 19.36 -22.19
CA GLY A 175 -1.79 18.66 -22.59
C GLY A 175 -1.38 17.51 -21.62
N ALA A 176 -2.28 17.07 -20.76
CA ALA A 176 -2.09 15.83 -20.01
C ALA A 176 -1.86 14.65 -20.98
N LYS A 177 -0.86 13.83 -20.68
CA LYS A 177 -0.53 12.61 -21.43
C LYS A 177 -1.17 11.36 -20.83
N LEU A 178 -1.42 11.39 -19.52
CA LEU A 178 -2.09 10.36 -18.75
C LEU A 178 -3.18 10.99 -17.90
N SER A 179 -4.30 10.30 -17.78
CA SER A 179 -5.45 10.74 -16.97
C SER A 179 -6.28 9.55 -16.50
N GLY A 180 -7.20 9.78 -15.57
CA GLY A 180 -8.13 8.76 -15.08
C GLY A 180 -7.45 7.54 -14.51
N ASP A 181 -8.04 6.36 -14.75
CA ASP A 181 -7.60 5.09 -14.16
C ASP A 181 -6.17 4.71 -14.54
N GLU A 182 -5.75 4.99 -15.78
CA GLU A 182 -4.39 4.68 -16.24
C GLU A 182 -3.33 5.47 -15.45
N LEU A 183 -3.58 6.76 -15.19
CA LEU A 183 -2.70 7.58 -14.36
C LEU A 183 -2.63 7.03 -12.94
N CYS A 184 -3.79 6.70 -12.35
CA CYS A 184 -3.87 6.17 -10.99
C CYS A 184 -3.12 4.84 -10.87
N GLU A 185 -3.30 3.91 -11.80
CA GLU A 185 -2.62 2.61 -11.80
C GLU A 185 -1.10 2.76 -11.93
N GLN A 186 -0.63 3.63 -12.83
CA GLN A 186 0.81 3.85 -13.01
C GLN A 186 1.45 4.47 -11.77
N VAL A 187 0.82 5.46 -11.13
CA VAL A 187 1.33 6.10 -9.92
C VAL A 187 1.33 5.11 -8.75
N LEU A 188 0.24 4.36 -8.56
CA LEU A 188 0.13 3.35 -7.51
C LEU A 188 1.22 2.28 -7.66
N THR A 189 1.36 1.72 -8.86
CA THR A 189 2.40 0.72 -9.16
C THR A 189 3.79 1.29 -8.86
N TYR A 190 4.06 2.52 -9.30
CA TYR A 190 5.35 3.18 -9.08
C TYR A 190 5.68 3.36 -7.59
N ILE A 191 4.68 3.76 -6.77
CA ILE A 191 4.86 3.90 -5.32
C ILE A 191 5.14 2.53 -4.69
N LEU A 192 4.30 1.53 -4.97
CA LEU A 192 4.37 0.21 -4.36
C LEU A 192 5.64 -0.57 -4.75
N GLU A 193 6.21 -0.32 -5.94
CA GLU A 193 7.49 -0.90 -6.33
C GLU A 193 8.64 -0.52 -5.38
N ARG A 194 8.52 0.59 -4.65
CA ARG A 194 9.54 0.99 -3.65
C ARG A 194 9.59 0.04 -2.47
N PHE A 195 8.50 -0.64 -2.14
CA PHE A 195 8.49 -1.69 -1.12
C PHE A 195 9.48 -2.82 -1.40
N LYS A 196 9.61 -3.23 -2.67
CA LYS A 196 10.53 -4.31 -3.05
C LYS A 196 11.98 -3.99 -2.65
N THR A 197 12.42 -2.75 -2.85
CA THR A 197 13.77 -2.32 -2.47
C THR A 197 13.90 -2.20 -0.96
N TRP A 198 12.91 -1.58 -0.31
CA TRP A 198 12.90 -1.39 1.14
C TRP A 198 12.95 -2.74 1.88
N TYR A 199 12.05 -3.65 1.59
CA TYR A 199 12.02 -4.95 2.27
C TYR A 199 13.25 -5.82 1.98
N LYS A 200 13.85 -5.68 0.80
CA LYS A 200 15.12 -6.33 0.50
C LYS A 200 16.25 -5.83 1.41
N GLU A 201 16.30 -4.53 1.71
CA GLU A 201 17.25 -3.94 2.65
C GLU A 201 17.01 -4.39 4.09
N GLU A 202 15.75 -4.68 4.45
CA GLU A 202 15.36 -5.28 5.74
C GLU A 202 15.58 -6.80 5.82
N GLY A 203 16.09 -7.43 4.77
CA GLY A 203 16.38 -8.86 4.73
C GLY A 203 15.15 -9.75 4.45
N ILE A 204 14.05 -9.17 3.99
CA ILE A 204 12.86 -9.93 3.57
C ILE A 204 13.07 -10.48 2.16
N SER A 205 12.77 -11.76 1.96
CA SER A 205 12.98 -12.43 0.69
C SER A 205 12.01 -11.95 -0.41
N SER A 206 12.41 -12.11 -1.68
CA SER A 206 11.57 -11.76 -2.82
C SER A 206 10.28 -12.59 -2.89
N GLU A 207 10.33 -13.82 -2.40
CA GLU A 207 9.20 -14.75 -2.36
C GLU A 207 8.13 -14.27 -1.37
N VAL A 208 8.54 -13.82 -0.18
CA VAL A 208 7.65 -13.23 0.83
C VAL A 208 6.97 -11.99 0.27
N PHE A 209 7.75 -11.08 -0.33
CA PHE A 209 7.18 -9.90 -0.97
C PHE A 209 6.20 -10.28 -2.10
N SER A 210 6.55 -11.22 -2.96
CA SER A 210 5.70 -11.66 -4.07
C SER A 210 4.40 -12.27 -3.59
N ALA A 211 4.42 -13.05 -2.48
CA ALA A 211 3.23 -13.66 -1.90
C ALA A 211 2.15 -12.64 -1.52
N VAL A 212 2.55 -11.44 -1.09
CA VAL A 212 1.61 -10.37 -0.72
C VAL A 212 1.29 -9.46 -1.90
N SER A 213 2.30 -9.04 -2.68
CA SER A 213 2.11 -8.11 -3.80
C SER A 213 1.23 -8.67 -4.91
N SER A 214 1.18 -10.01 -5.08
CA SER A 214 0.28 -10.67 -6.03
C SER A 214 -1.22 -10.49 -5.74
N LEU A 215 -1.57 -10.01 -4.55
CA LEU A 215 -2.97 -9.73 -4.16
C LEU A 215 -3.50 -8.40 -4.71
N GLY A 216 -2.65 -7.53 -5.25
CA GLY A 216 -3.06 -6.24 -5.81
C GLY A 216 -3.63 -5.26 -4.78
N LEU A 217 -3.11 -5.27 -3.55
CA LEU A 217 -3.55 -4.39 -2.46
C LEU A 217 -3.00 -2.97 -2.64
N SER A 218 -3.75 -1.98 -2.14
CA SER A 218 -3.43 -0.56 -2.26
C SER A 218 -3.19 0.18 -0.93
N ASN A 219 -3.38 -0.49 0.20
CA ASN A 219 -3.15 0.08 1.51
C ASN A 219 -1.76 -0.32 2.05
N PRO A 220 -0.78 0.60 2.16
CA PRO A 220 0.58 0.27 2.58
C PRO A 220 0.69 -0.31 3.99
N LEU A 221 -0.15 0.17 4.93
CA LEU A 221 -0.16 -0.33 6.30
C LEU A 221 -0.61 -1.80 6.34
N ASP A 222 -1.67 -2.14 5.60
CA ASP A 222 -2.18 -3.51 5.48
C ASP A 222 -1.16 -4.43 4.76
N ILE A 223 -0.54 -3.94 3.68
CA ILE A 223 0.53 -4.66 2.96
C ILE A 223 1.69 -4.97 3.91
N ASN A 224 2.13 -3.99 4.70
CA ASN A 224 3.22 -4.18 5.67
C ASN A 224 2.86 -5.24 6.71
N ALA A 225 1.67 -5.18 7.31
CA ALA A 225 1.21 -6.16 8.29
C ALA A 225 1.23 -7.59 7.74
N ARG A 226 0.79 -7.77 6.49
CA ARG A 226 0.80 -9.07 5.79
C ARG A 226 2.21 -9.56 5.50
N ILE A 227 3.10 -8.69 5.03
CA ILE A 227 4.50 -9.04 4.75
C ILE A 227 5.19 -9.52 6.02
N GLN A 228 5.02 -8.80 7.14
CA GLN A 228 5.58 -9.21 8.43
C GLN A 228 5.02 -10.56 8.90
N ALA A 229 3.72 -10.80 8.73
CA ALA A 229 3.09 -12.07 9.05
C ALA A 229 3.61 -13.23 8.18
N VAL A 230 3.75 -13.02 6.87
CA VAL A 230 4.28 -14.04 5.95
C VAL A 230 5.75 -14.31 6.21
N GLN A 231 6.54 -13.29 6.56
CA GLN A 231 7.94 -13.46 6.96
C GLN A 231 8.05 -14.35 8.20
N GLN A 232 7.23 -14.14 9.22
CA GLN A 232 7.19 -15.00 10.41
C GLN A 232 6.73 -16.42 10.06
N PHE A 233 5.66 -16.55 9.27
CA PHE A 233 5.15 -17.85 8.81
C PHE A 233 6.23 -18.63 8.06
N SER A 234 7.01 -17.98 7.21
CA SER A 234 8.07 -18.63 6.41
C SER A 234 9.15 -19.31 7.25
N GLN A 235 9.28 -18.94 8.54
CA GLN A 235 10.21 -19.55 9.48
C GLN A 235 9.65 -20.81 10.17
N LEU A 236 8.35 -21.10 10.02
CA LEU A 236 7.72 -22.26 10.64
C LEU A 236 8.09 -23.53 9.89
N PRO A 237 8.27 -24.67 10.61
CA PRO A 237 8.53 -25.98 9.98
C PRO A 237 7.45 -26.42 8.98
N GLU A 238 6.21 -25.97 9.19
CA GLU A 238 5.05 -26.27 8.37
C GLU A 238 5.03 -25.50 7.04
N ALA A 239 5.70 -24.39 6.97
CA ALA A 239 5.63 -23.44 5.84
C ALA A 239 6.02 -24.08 4.51
N VAL A 240 7.08 -24.88 4.49
CA VAL A 240 7.60 -25.52 3.25
C VAL A 240 6.57 -26.49 2.67
N SER A 241 6.00 -27.36 3.50
CA SER A 241 4.98 -28.33 3.08
C SER A 241 3.70 -27.62 2.59
N LEU A 242 3.20 -26.64 3.38
CA LEU A 242 2.00 -25.90 3.03
C LEU A 242 2.17 -25.04 1.77
N ALA A 243 3.32 -24.42 1.56
CA ALA A 243 3.63 -23.68 0.34
C ALA A 243 3.65 -24.59 -0.90
N ALA A 244 4.30 -25.76 -0.79
CA ALA A 244 4.30 -26.76 -1.87
C ALA A 244 2.90 -27.29 -2.16
N ALA A 245 2.10 -27.60 -1.14
CA ALA A 245 0.72 -28.02 -1.29
C ALA A 245 -0.14 -26.95 -1.95
N ASN A 246 -0.03 -25.67 -1.52
CA ASN A 246 -0.75 -24.56 -2.14
C ASN A 246 -0.35 -24.33 -3.59
N LYS A 247 0.94 -24.52 -3.95
CA LYS A 247 1.40 -24.47 -5.35
C LYS A 247 0.77 -25.58 -6.18
N ARG A 248 0.72 -26.82 -5.64
CA ARG A 248 0.03 -27.96 -6.28
C ARG A 248 -1.45 -27.67 -6.48
N VAL A 249 -2.14 -27.16 -5.44
CA VAL A 249 -3.54 -26.75 -5.49
C VAL A 249 -3.76 -25.68 -6.55
N SER A 250 -2.98 -24.63 -6.56
CA SER A 250 -3.06 -23.54 -7.56
C SER A 250 -2.97 -24.08 -8.99
N ASN A 251 -2.00 -24.97 -9.26
CA ASN A 251 -1.81 -25.57 -10.57
C ASN A 251 -3.00 -26.47 -10.98
N ILE A 252 -3.54 -27.25 -10.05
CA ILE A 252 -4.73 -28.11 -10.31
C ILE A 252 -5.94 -27.23 -10.64
N LEU A 253 -6.22 -26.22 -9.82
CA LEU A 253 -7.36 -25.34 -10.01
C LEU A 253 -7.25 -24.55 -11.32
N ALA A 254 -6.09 -23.97 -11.62
CA ALA A 254 -5.86 -23.24 -12.88
C ALA A 254 -6.13 -24.12 -14.12
N LYS A 255 -5.68 -25.39 -14.07
CA LYS A 255 -5.87 -26.34 -15.19
C LYS A 255 -7.33 -26.82 -15.32
N GLN A 256 -8.06 -26.97 -14.22
CA GLN A 256 -9.40 -27.58 -14.21
C GLN A 256 -10.54 -26.57 -14.25
N LEU A 257 -10.40 -25.45 -13.56
CA LEU A 257 -11.45 -24.45 -13.42
C LEU A 257 -11.20 -23.19 -14.26
N GLY A 258 -9.93 -22.91 -14.64
CA GLY A 258 -9.60 -21.64 -15.27
C GLY A 258 -9.98 -20.48 -14.36
N THR A 259 -10.91 -19.62 -14.85
CA THR A 259 -11.45 -18.47 -14.10
C THR A 259 -12.79 -18.78 -13.40
N SER A 260 -13.33 -20.00 -13.53
CA SER A 260 -14.61 -20.36 -12.94
C SER A 260 -14.47 -20.68 -11.45
N SER A 261 -15.42 -20.23 -10.64
CA SER A 261 -15.49 -20.64 -9.23
C SER A 261 -16.21 -21.99 -9.13
N PRO A 262 -15.72 -22.92 -8.28
CA PRO A 262 -16.40 -24.20 -8.06
C PRO A 262 -17.72 -24.00 -7.30
N ALA A 263 -18.58 -25.02 -7.34
CA ALA A 263 -19.76 -25.07 -6.50
C ALA A 263 -19.38 -25.20 -5.01
N ALA A 264 -20.37 -25.05 -4.12
CA ALA A 264 -20.16 -25.32 -2.71
C ALA A 264 -19.84 -26.82 -2.48
N ILE A 265 -19.09 -27.11 -1.40
CA ILE A 265 -18.74 -28.46 -1.00
C ILE A 265 -20.04 -29.19 -0.59
N ASP A 266 -20.30 -30.35 -1.19
CA ASP A 266 -21.38 -31.26 -0.74
C ASP A 266 -20.79 -32.31 0.21
N PRO A 267 -21.17 -32.29 1.50
CA PRO A 267 -20.70 -33.29 2.48
C PRO A 267 -20.99 -34.73 2.11
N LYS A 268 -22.05 -35.00 1.31
CA LYS A 268 -22.41 -36.35 0.89
C LYS A 268 -21.46 -36.94 -0.16
N LEU A 269 -20.68 -36.10 -0.82
CA LEU A 269 -19.71 -36.50 -1.83
C LEU A 269 -18.29 -36.64 -1.27
N LEU A 270 -18.09 -36.44 0.04
CA LEU A 270 -16.82 -36.69 0.74
C LEU A 270 -16.74 -38.19 1.06
N GLN A 271 -16.03 -38.94 0.23
CA GLN A 271 -15.98 -40.40 0.29
C GLN A 271 -14.88 -40.94 1.20
N GLU A 272 -13.73 -40.28 1.20
CA GLU A 272 -12.56 -40.69 1.95
C GLU A 272 -12.46 -39.97 3.31
N ASP A 273 -11.95 -40.64 4.34
CA ASP A 273 -11.75 -40.08 5.68
C ASP A 273 -10.89 -38.81 5.63
N ALA A 274 -9.89 -38.78 4.75
CA ALA A 274 -9.01 -37.62 4.57
C ALA A 274 -9.74 -36.39 4.00
N GLU A 275 -10.75 -36.60 3.13
CA GLU A 275 -11.59 -35.51 2.61
C GLU A 275 -12.47 -34.93 3.73
N GLN A 276 -13.09 -35.81 4.52
CA GLN A 276 -13.95 -35.40 5.63
C GLN A 276 -13.16 -34.65 6.70
N LEU A 277 -11.94 -35.12 7.05
CA LEU A 277 -11.07 -34.49 7.99
C LEU A 277 -10.65 -33.08 7.50
N LEU A 278 -10.21 -32.97 6.25
CA LEU A 278 -9.80 -31.69 5.69
C LEU A 278 -10.96 -30.70 5.63
N ALA A 279 -12.17 -31.15 5.22
CA ALA A 279 -13.36 -30.30 5.19
C ALA A 279 -13.73 -29.78 6.59
N ALA A 280 -13.73 -30.64 7.59
CA ALA A 280 -14.03 -30.28 8.98
C ALA A 280 -13.02 -29.27 9.53
N GLU A 281 -11.70 -29.44 9.24
CA GLU A 281 -10.66 -28.53 9.69
C GLU A 281 -10.74 -27.17 8.97
N ILE A 282 -11.08 -27.13 7.68
CA ILE A 282 -11.31 -25.89 6.93
C ILE A 282 -12.48 -25.13 7.56
N ASP A 283 -13.62 -25.78 7.82
CA ASP A 283 -14.78 -25.14 8.42
C ASP A 283 -14.48 -24.58 9.82
N ARG A 284 -13.80 -25.39 10.65
CA ARG A 284 -13.39 -24.98 11.99
C ARG A 284 -12.45 -23.77 11.95
N LEU A 285 -11.43 -23.83 11.10
CA LEU A 285 -10.43 -22.75 11.02
C LEU A 285 -11.03 -21.47 10.40
N THR A 286 -11.95 -21.57 9.46
CA THR A 286 -12.68 -20.41 8.93
C THR A 286 -13.31 -19.58 10.06
N GLN A 287 -13.94 -20.25 11.03
CA GLN A 287 -14.55 -19.58 12.18
C GLN A 287 -13.49 -19.00 13.15
N VAL A 288 -12.40 -19.74 13.37
CA VAL A 288 -11.33 -19.31 14.28
C VAL A 288 -10.56 -18.11 13.74
N VAL A 289 -10.28 -18.06 12.43
CA VAL A 289 -9.49 -16.99 11.83
C VAL A 289 -10.30 -15.73 11.51
N ALA A 290 -11.63 -15.83 11.38
CA ALA A 290 -12.46 -14.68 11.02
C ALA A 290 -12.29 -13.48 11.96
N PRO A 291 -12.32 -13.61 13.30
CA PRO A 291 -12.09 -12.48 14.20
C PRO A 291 -10.66 -11.96 14.14
N LEU A 292 -9.65 -12.81 13.94
CA LEU A 292 -8.25 -12.40 13.78
C LEU A 292 -8.05 -11.59 12.49
N PHE A 293 -8.66 -12.04 11.41
CA PHE A 293 -8.64 -11.34 10.13
C PHE A 293 -9.29 -9.95 10.22
N ALA A 294 -10.44 -9.85 10.91
CA ALA A 294 -11.12 -8.58 11.14
C ALA A 294 -10.27 -7.57 11.94
N GLN A 295 -9.36 -8.07 12.78
CA GLN A 295 -8.41 -7.27 13.56
C GLN A 295 -7.07 -7.06 12.83
N ARG A 296 -6.93 -7.54 11.59
CA ARG A 296 -5.66 -7.56 10.84
C ARG A 296 -4.52 -8.30 11.55
N ASP A 297 -4.85 -9.22 12.47
CA ASP A 297 -3.86 -10.13 13.09
C ASP A 297 -3.50 -11.26 12.12
N TYR A 298 -2.80 -10.94 11.05
CA TYR A 298 -2.40 -11.90 10.02
C TYR A 298 -1.40 -12.93 10.54
N THR A 299 -0.59 -12.57 11.52
CA THR A 299 0.32 -13.52 12.21
C THR A 299 -0.49 -14.59 12.93
N GLY A 300 -1.51 -14.18 13.68
CA GLY A 300 -2.45 -15.10 14.34
C GLY A 300 -3.17 -15.98 13.33
N VAL A 301 -3.66 -15.41 12.22
CA VAL A 301 -4.30 -16.16 11.14
C VAL A 301 -3.37 -17.25 10.61
N LEU A 302 -2.17 -16.91 10.15
CA LEU A 302 -1.23 -17.87 9.57
C LEU A 302 -0.76 -18.92 10.57
N SER A 303 -0.63 -18.58 11.86
CA SER A 303 -0.30 -19.52 12.93
C SER A 303 -1.42 -20.57 13.14
N GLN A 304 -2.68 -20.17 12.99
CA GLN A 304 -3.78 -21.14 13.02
C GLN A 304 -3.81 -22.02 11.76
N LEU A 305 -3.62 -21.41 10.59
CA LEU A 305 -3.61 -22.11 9.31
C LEU A 305 -2.43 -23.09 9.17
N ALA A 306 -1.32 -22.88 9.89
CA ALA A 306 -0.20 -23.82 9.93
C ALA A 306 -0.63 -25.23 10.41
N LYS A 307 -1.70 -25.32 11.22
CA LYS A 307 -2.27 -26.60 11.70
C LYS A 307 -2.89 -27.45 10.57
N LEU A 308 -3.12 -26.86 9.39
CA LEU A 308 -3.60 -27.60 8.23
C LEU A 308 -2.56 -28.53 7.59
N ARG A 309 -1.29 -28.46 8.00
CA ARG A 309 -0.25 -29.28 7.41
C ARG A 309 -0.61 -30.77 7.37
N GLU A 310 -0.89 -31.38 8.52
CA GLU A 310 -1.21 -32.82 8.57
C GLU A 310 -2.46 -33.20 7.80
N PRO A 311 -3.63 -32.50 7.94
CA PRO A 311 -4.80 -32.77 7.12
C PRO A 311 -4.55 -32.64 5.61
N VAL A 312 -3.74 -31.67 5.19
CA VAL A 312 -3.40 -31.43 3.77
C VAL A 312 -2.46 -32.52 3.25
N ASP A 313 -1.41 -32.87 4.00
CA ASP A 313 -0.48 -33.92 3.61
C ASP A 313 -1.26 -35.25 3.47
N ARG A 314 -2.08 -35.61 4.45
CA ARG A 314 -2.93 -36.82 4.41
C ARG A 314 -3.91 -36.82 3.23
N PHE A 315 -4.54 -35.69 2.94
CA PHE A 315 -5.42 -35.58 1.78
C PHE A 315 -4.69 -35.89 0.47
N PHE A 316 -3.49 -35.37 0.27
CA PHE A 316 -2.74 -35.63 -0.96
C PHE A 316 -2.14 -37.01 -1.05
N ASP A 317 -1.94 -37.72 0.06
CA ASP A 317 -1.45 -39.09 0.11
C ASP A 317 -2.59 -40.09 -0.16
N ASP A 318 -3.80 -39.85 0.40
CA ASP A 318 -4.89 -40.83 0.40
C ASP A 318 -5.94 -40.56 -0.71
N VAL A 319 -6.03 -39.34 -1.25
CA VAL A 319 -7.13 -38.92 -2.13
C VAL A 319 -6.64 -38.67 -3.59
N MET A 320 -7.24 -39.40 -4.53
CA MET A 320 -7.07 -39.14 -5.95
C MET A 320 -7.97 -37.98 -6.39
N VAL A 321 -7.46 -36.75 -6.41
CA VAL A 321 -8.21 -35.52 -6.75
C VAL A 321 -8.98 -35.67 -8.07
N MET A 322 -8.37 -36.28 -9.09
CA MET A 322 -8.94 -36.46 -10.43
C MET A 322 -9.73 -37.76 -10.51
N ALA A 323 -10.78 -37.90 -9.68
CA ALA A 323 -11.69 -39.02 -9.69
C ALA A 323 -12.40 -39.19 -11.07
N GLU A 324 -12.76 -40.41 -11.42
CA GLU A 324 -13.53 -40.71 -12.64
C GLU A 324 -14.93 -40.10 -12.57
N ASP A 325 -15.57 -40.21 -11.41
CA ASP A 325 -16.86 -39.54 -11.15
C ASP A 325 -16.70 -38.04 -11.15
N ILE A 326 -17.43 -37.39 -12.05
CA ILE A 326 -17.39 -35.94 -12.25
C ILE A 326 -17.87 -35.17 -11.03
N GLN A 327 -18.88 -35.67 -10.31
CA GLN A 327 -19.45 -35.02 -9.12
C GLN A 327 -18.44 -35.06 -7.98
N VAL A 328 -17.84 -36.21 -7.73
CA VAL A 328 -16.79 -36.38 -6.71
C VAL A 328 -15.55 -35.51 -7.04
N ARG A 329 -15.12 -35.52 -8.31
CA ARG A 329 -14.01 -34.67 -8.75
C ARG A 329 -14.30 -33.21 -8.52
N ASN A 330 -15.46 -32.69 -8.90
CA ASN A 330 -15.81 -31.29 -8.72
C ASN A 330 -15.91 -30.93 -7.23
N ASN A 331 -16.39 -31.83 -6.40
CA ASN A 331 -16.42 -31.64 -4.94
C ASN A 331 -14.99 -31.54 -4.34
N ARG A 332 -14.06 -32.38 -4.80
CA ARG A 332 -12.65 -32.34 -4.42
C ARG A 332 -11.97 -31.03 -4.87
N LEU A 333 -12.30 -30.53 -6.06
CA LEU A 333 -11.84 -29.23 -6.52
C LEU A 333 -12.41 -28.08 -5.68
N ALA A 334 -13.67 -28.16 -5.25
CA ALA A 334 -14.28 -27.19 -4.34
C ALA A 334 -13.58 -27.18 -2.97
N LEU A 335 -13.24 -28.35 -2.43
CA LEU A 335 -12.50 -28.47 -1.17
C LEU A 335 -11.10 -27.83 -1.28
N LEU A 336 -10.36 -28.10 -2.36
CA LEU A 336 -9.06 -27.49 -2.61
C LEU A 336 -9.14 -25.97 -2.83
N HIS A 337 -10.19 -25.49 -3.48
CA HIS A 337 -10.44 -24.07 -3.64
C HIS A 337 -10.66 -23.38 -2.28
N SER A 338 -11.49 -23.99 -1.40
CA SER A 338 -11.74 -23.48 -0.05
C SER A 338 -10.46 -23.45 0.79
N LEU A 339 -9.63 -24.50 0.72
CA LEU A 339 -8.31 -24.52 1.34
C LEU A 339 -7.45 -23.36 0.88
N ARG A 340 -7.35 -23.13 -0.43
CA ARG A 340 -6.55 -22.06 -1.00
C ARG A 340 -7.06 -20.68 -0.56
N GLN A 341 -8.38 -20.47 -0.51
CA GLN A 341 -8.97 -19.20 -0.12
C GLN A 341 -8.60 -18.77 1.32
N LEU A 342 -8.48 -19.69 2.25
CA LEU A 342 -8.03 -19.39 3.61
C LEU A 342 -6.67 -18.68 3.62
N PHE A 343 -5.73 -19.13 2.78
CA PHE A 343 -4.40 -18.52 2.69
C PHE A 343 -4.41 -17.24 1.84
N ILE A 344 -5.11 -17.23 0.69
CA ILE A 344 -5.19 -16.08 -0.22
C ILE A 344 -5.77 -14.84 0.48
N ASN A 345 -6.64 -15.02 1.46
CA ASN A 345 -7.12 -13.91 2.27
C ASN A 345 -5.98 -13.15 2.98
N VAL A 346 -4.84 -13.79 3.22
CA VAL A 346 -3.64 -13.16 3.80
C VAL A 346 -2.57 -12.94 2.75
N ALA A 347 -2.18 -14.00 2.03
CA ALA A 347 -1.12 -13.99 1.03
C ALA A 347 -1.21 -15.22 0.10
N ASP A 348 -0.68 -15.13 -1.10
CA ASP A 348 -0.47 -16.31 -1.96
C ASP A 348 0.80 -17.07 -1.54
N ILE A 349 0.68 -17.89 -0.51
CA ILE A 349 1.83 -18.67 0.02
C ILE A 349 2.42 -19.66 -0.99
N SER A 350 1.76 -19.91 -2.13
CA SER A 350 2.33 -20.73 -3.20
C SER A 350 3.62 -20.12 -3.80
N GLN A 351 3.79 -18.80 -3.64
CA GLN A 351 4.99 -18.05 -4.04
C GLN A 351 6.22 -18.36 -3.16
N LEU A 352 6.00 -18.87 -1.93
CA LEU A 352 7.08 -19.27 -1.03
C LEU A 352 7.71 -20.60 -1.43
N ALA A 353 7.07 -21.38 -2.31
CA ALA A 353 7.61 -22.66 -2.77
C ALA A 353 8.76 -22.42 -3.77
N PRO A 354 9.92 -23.11 -3.62
CA PRO A 354 11.06 -22.95 -4.51
C PRO A 354 10.64 -23.06 -5.99
N ALA A 355 11.25 -22.24 -6.84
CA ALA A 355 11.17 -22.44 -8.28
C ALA A 355 11.82 -23.79 -8.61
N LYS A 356 11.12 -24.65 -9.38
CA LYS A 356 11.70 -25.92 -9.87
C LYS A 356 12.72 -25.64 -10.94
#